data_e2a5b5e7ec4035dbdd278fb1c94cbef2
#
_entry.id   e2a5b5e7ec4035dbdd278fb1c94cbef2
#
_cell.length_a   1.000
_cell.length_b   1.000
_cell.length_c   1.000
_cell.angle_alpha   90.00
_cell.angle_beta   90.00
_cell.angle_gamma   90.00
#
_symmetry.space_group_name_H-M   'P 1'
#
loop_
_entity.id
_entity.type
_entity.pdbx_description
1 polymer ?
#
loop_
_entity_poly.entity_id
_entity_poly.type
_entity_poly.pdbx_seq_one_letter_code
_entity_poly.pdbx_strand_id
1 'polypeptide(L)'
;YVEQGVTTCIGGNCGFSPAPLGDHWLSLFWDMDAFYDLRPFKYYSPEIVPLEEFSQKAKELYNLSIDWKSFSQFLDRVEKTPISPNLMIFVGHNTVRVAVMGEDQKRKPEKAELDQMTHLVRDAMDVGAWGLSTGLDYPPGVYSQTDEILELAKVTVEYGGIYSTHWRRTGLRREQT
;
A
#
# COMPACT_ATOMS: atom_id res chain seq x y z
N TYR A 1 -4.96 13.56 17.44
CA TYR A 1 -5.73 12.32 17.73
C TYR A 1 -5.87 12.12 19.24
N VAL A 2 -4.78 12.19 20.01
CA VAL A 2 -4.78 11.91 21.46
C VAL A 2 -5.71 12.83 22.23
N GLU A 3 -5.71 14.13 21.93
CA GLU A 3 -6.60 15.13 22.54
C GLU A 3 -8.09 14.87 22.25
N GLN A 4 -8.40 14.06 21.25
CA GLN A 4 -9.74 13.62 20.89
C GLN A 4 -10.10 12.24 21.47
N GLY A 5 -9.24 11.66 22.30
CA GLY A 5 -9.44 10.37 22.94
C GLY A 5 -9.16 9.18 22.01
N VAL A 6 -8.49 9.36 20.87
CA VAL A 6 -8.12 8.27 19.96
C VAL A 6 -6.94 7.49 20.56
N THR A 7 -7.18 6.25 20.92
CA THR A 7 -6.18 5.34 21.50
C THR A 7 -5.59 4.35 20.52
N THR A 8 -6.24 4.15 19.36
CA THR A 8 -5.81 3.20 18.33
C THR A 8 -6.07 3.78 16.94
N CYS A 9 -5.08 3.71 16.07
CA CYS A 9 -5.17 4.08 14.66
C CYS A 9 -5.05 2.84 13.78
N ILE A 10 -5.85 2.79 12.72
CA ILE A 10 -5.77 1.73 11.70
C ILE A 10 -5.24 2.35 10.42
N GLY A 11 -4.04 1.95 10.02
CA GLY A 11 -3.37 2.39 8.80
C GLY A 11 -3.29 1.31 7.72
N GLY A 12 -2.69 1.66 6.59
CA GLY A 12 -2.54 0.71 5.48
C GLY A 12 -3.82 0.48 4.68
N ASN A 13 -4.80 1.39 4.76
CA ASN A 13 -6.06 1.29 4.03
C ASN A 13 -5.92 1.62 2.54
N CYS A 14 -6.97 1.35 1.77
CA CYS A 14 -7.08 1.69 0.35
C CYS A 14 -5.95 1.10 -0.53
N GLY A 15 -5.37 0.00 -0.13
CA GLY A 15 -4.30 -0.68 -0.85
C GLY A 15 -2.91 -0.09 -0.64
N PHE A 16 -2.74 0.92 0.21
CA PHE A 16 -1.46 1.57 0.45
C PHE A 16 -0.99 1.34 1.89
N SER A 17 0.20 0.75 2.02
CA SER A 17 0.88 0.55 3.30
C SER A 17 2.32 1.07 3.23
N PRO A 18 2.95 1.43 4.35
CA PRO A 18 4.32 1.93 4.35
C PRO A 18 5.37 0.87 4.00
N ALA A 19 4.98 -0.39 3.92
CA ALA A 19 5.79 -1.55 3.54
C ALA A 19 4.87 -2.64 2.93
N PRO A 20 5.41 -3.62 2.16
CA PRO A 20 6.81 -3.75 1.73
C PRO A 20 7.19 -2.74 0.64
N LEU A 21 8.45 -2.34 0.57
CA LEU A 21 8.97 -1.43 -0.46
C LEU A 21 9.91 -2.17 -1.41
N GLY A 22 9.70 -1.99 -2.71
CA GLY A 22 10.60 -2.42 -3.77
C GLY A 22 11.62 -1.34 -4.13
N ASP A 23 12.11 -1.38 -5.37
CA ASP A 23 13.02 -0.36 -5.89
C ASP A 23 12.30 0.90 -6.41
N HIS A 24 10.97 0.88 -6.43
CA HIS A 24 10.11 1.97 -6.87
C HIS A 24 9.00 2.27 -5.86
N TRP A 25 8.50 3.52 -5.90
CA TRP A 25 7.35 3.96 -5.13
C TRP A 25 6.50 4.96 -5.92
N LEU A 26 5.37 5.33 -5.34
CA LEU A 26 4.42 6.27 -5.96
C LEU A 26 4.73 7.70 -5.54
N SER A 27 4.97 8.59 -6.51
CA SER A 27 5.25 10.01 -6.29
C SER A 27 4.14 10.76 -5.54
N LEU A 28 2.93 10.27 -5.63
CA LEU A 28 1.77 10.88 -4.98
C LEU A 28 1.94 11.04 -3.45
N PHE A 29 2.77 10.21 -2.81
CA PHE A 29 3.05 10.29 -1.37
C PHE A 29 4.03 11.41 -0.98
N TRP A 30 4.63 12.13 -1.93
CA TRP A 30 5.38 13.35 -1.64
C TRP A 30 4.49 14.53 -1.33
N ASP A 31 3.33 14.56 -1.97
CA ASP A 31 2.41 15.67 -1.94
C ASP A 31 1.21 15.28 -1.07
N MET A 32 1.37 15.46 0.24
CA MET A 32 0.27 15.24 1.19
C MET A 32 -0.95 16.09 0.85
N ASP A 33 -0.72 17.26 0.22
CA ASP A 33 -1.81 18.12 -0.25
C ASP A 33 -2.58 17.46 -1.41
N ALA A 34 -1.96 16.54 -2.15
CA ALA A 34 -2.66 15.77 -3.18
C ALA A 34 -3.79 14.89 -2.62
N PHE A 35 -3.72 14.50 -1.36
CA PHE A 35 -4.80 13.79 -0.68
C PHE A 35 -5.95 14.72 -0.26
N TYR A 36 -5.63 15.98 0.04
CA TYR A 36 -6.61 16.98 0.46
C TYR A 36 -7.15 17.81 -0.71
N ASP A 37 -6.31 18.03 -1.71
CA ASP A 37 -6.69 18.73 -2.94
C ASP A 37 -7.28 17.69 -3.91
N LEU A 38 -8.53 17.37 -3.73
CA LEU A 38 -9.36 16.44 -4.51
C LEU A 38 -9.28 16.63 -6.06
N ARG A 39 -8.15 17.11 -6.55
CA ARG A 39 -7.85 17.17 -7.98
C ARG A 39 -7.69 15.76 -8.52
N PRO A 40 -8.68 15.22 -9.23
CA PRO A 40 -8.73 13.82 -9.62
C PRO A 40 -7.53 13.40 -10.49
N PHE A 41 -6.83 14.34 -11.13
CA PHE A 41 -5.76 14.04 -12.08
C PHE A 41 -4.48 13.50 -11.44
N LYS A 42 -4.02 14.03 -10.31
CA LYS A 42 -2.82 13.51 -9.62
C LYS A 42 -3.06 12.14 -8.99
N TYR A 43 -4.27 11.93 -8.48
CA TYR A 43 -4.66 10.67 -7.84
C TYR A 43 -4.81 9.51 -8.84
N TYR A 44 -5.27 9.80 -10.06
CA TYR A 44 -5.50 8.79 -11.10
C TYR A 44 -4.31 8.54 -12.03
N SER A 45 -3.23 9.29 -11.88
CA SER A 45 -2.02 9.13 -12.69
C SER A 45 -0.76 9.30 -11.84
N PRO A 46 -0.56 8.49 -10.79
CA PRO A 46 0.65 8.58 -10.01
C PRO A 46 1.83 8.16 -10.86
N GLU A 47 2.90 8.94 -10.80
CA GLU A 47 4.19 8.55 -11.38
C GLU A 47 4.84 7.50 -10.50
N ILE A 48 5.51 6.56 -11.12
CA ILE A 48 6.39 5.61 -10.45
C ILE A 48 7.78 6.23 -10.43
N VAL A 49 8.36 6.32 -9.25
CA VAL A 49 9.69 6.91 -9.04
C VAL A 49 10.60 5.92 -8.34
N PRO A 50 11.93 6.03 -8.54
CA PRO A 50 12.89 5.26 -7.76
C PRO A 50 12.71 5.50 -6.25
N LEU A 51 12.83 4.44 -5.46
CA LEU A 51 12.71 4.54 -4.00
C LEU A 51 13.72 5.51 -3.39
N GLU A 52 14.90 5.62 -3.98
CA GLU A 52 15.93 6.57 -3.55
C GLU A 52 15.46 8.02 -3.68
N GLU A 53 14.87 8.38 -4.82
CA GLU A 53 14.31 9.71 -5.06
C GLU A 53 13.16 9.99 -4.09
N PHE A 54 12.26 9.03 -3.90
CA PHE A 54 11.20 9.13 -2.90
C PHE A 54 11.76 9.35 -1.49
N SER A 55 12.77 8.58 -1.08
CA SER A 55 13.39 8.68 0.25
C SER A 55 14.06 10.02 0.48
N GLN A 56 14.73 10.57 -0.55
CA GLN A 56 15.30 11.91 -0.49
C GLN A 56 14.21 12.98 -0.26
N LYS A 57 13.12 12.93 -1.02
CA LYS A 57 11.98 13.84 -0.87
C LYS A 57 11.31 13.73 0.50
N ALA A 58 11.11 12.51 1.00
CA ALA A 58 10.57 12.29 2.34
C ALA A 58 11.46 12.91 3.41
N LYS A 59 12.78 12.83 3.24
CA LYS A 59 13.75 13.46 4.14
C LYS A 59 13.70 14.98 4.08
N GLU A 60 13.64 15.55 2.86
CA GLU A 60 13.58 17.00 2.64
C GLU A 60 12.30 17.63 3.21
N LEU A 61 11.13 17.03 2.90
CA LEU A 61 9.82 17.60 3.22
C LEU A 61 9.37 17.33 4.66
N TYR A 62 9.68 16.15 5.18
CA TYR A 62 9.11 15.67 6.45
C TYR A 62 10.16 15.30 7.49
N ASN A 63 11.46 15.46 7.17
CA ASN A 63 12.57 14.94 7.99
C ASN A 63 12.44 13.44 8.29
N LEU A 64 11.80 12.69 7.39
CA LEU A 64 11.56 11.26 7.51
C LEU A 64 12.61 10.48 6.72
N SER A 65 13.39 9.66 7.42
CA SER A 65 14.29 8.70 6.77
C SER A 65 13.56 7.39 6.54
N ILE A 66 13.55 6.92 5.29
CA ILE A 66 13.02 5.59 4.92
C ILE A 66 14.17 4.60 5.05
N ASP A 67 14.26 3.93 6.18
CA ASP A 67 15.32 2.98 6.54
C ASP A 67 14.81 1.53 6.65
N TRP A 68 13.68 1.25 6.01
CA TRP A 68 13.05 -0.06 5.94
C TRP A 68 12.65 -0.42 4.50
N LYS A 69 12.60 -1.71 4.20
CA LYS A 69 12.00 -2.27 2.98
C LYS A 69 10.93 -3.31 3.32
N SER A 70 11.18 -4.23 4.24
CA SER A 70 10.21 -5.25 4.64
C SER A 70 9.19 -4.71 5.65
N PHE A 71 8.08 -5.42 5.77
CA PHE A 71 7.03 -5.10 6.76
C PHE A 71 7.57 -5.24 8.19
N SER A 72 8.42 -6.25 8.46
CA SER A 72 9.09 -6.42 9.75
C SER A 72 9.96 -5.20 10.10
N GLN A 73 10.81 -4.75 9.16
CA GLN A 73 11.66 -3.58 9.38
C GLN A 73 10.83 -2.32 9.66
N PHE A 74 9.69 -2.16 8.99
CA PHE A 74 8.78 -1.05 9.27
C PHE A 74 8.21 -1.14 10.70
N LEU A 75 7.76 -2.31 11.15
CA LEU A 75 7.28 -2.49 12.52
C LEU A 75 8.38 -2.24 13.56
N ASP A 76 9.60 -2.73 13.33
CA ASP A 76 10.77 -2.44 14.15
C ASP A 76 11.06 -0.93 14.24
N ARG A 77 10.85 -0.21 13.13
CA ARG A 77 11.01 1.25 13.11
C ARG A 77 9.93 1.94 13.95
N VAL A 78 8.69 1.46 13.88
CA VAL A 78 7.58 2.00 14.68
C VAL A 78 7.83 1.76 16.17
N GLU A 79 8.27 0.57 16.56
CA GLU A 79 8.59 0.25 17.96
C GLU A 79 9.69 1.14 18.54
N LYS A 80 10.69 1.49 17.72
CA LYS A 80 11.79 2.39 18.11
C LYS A 80 11.41 3.87 18.08
N THR A 81 10.26 4.22 17.52
CA THR A 81 9.79 5.60 17.41
C THR A 81 8.61 5.78 18.36
N PRO A 82 8.74 6.61 19.42
CA PRO A 82 7.62 6.84 20.33
C PRO A 82 6.41 7.40 19.59
N ILE A 83 5.32 6.64 19.57
CA ILE A 83 4.01 7.07 19.08
C ILE A 83 2.99 6.92 20.21
N SER A 84 2.04 7.83 20.29
CA SER A 84 1.07 7.84 21.38
C SER A 84 -0.06 6.83 21.19
N PRO A 85 -0.70 6.69 20.02
CA PRO A 85 -1.76 5.71 19.80
C PRO A 85 -1.18 4.33 19.49
N ASN A 86 -1.94 3.27 19.80
CA ASN A 86 -1.67 1.97 19.24
C ASN A 86 -1.85 2.01 17.73
N LEU A 87 -1.08 1.21 17.00
CA LEU A 87 -1.10 1.15 15.55
C LEU A 87 -1.42 -0.25 15.07
N MET A 88 -2.43 -0.35 14.20
CA MET A 88 -2.81 -1.56 13.49
C MET A 88 -2.64 -1.27 11.99
N ILE A 89 -1.92 -2.13 11.26
CA ILE A 89 -1.58 -1.88 9.85
C ILE A 89 -2.02 -3.04 8.97
N PHE A 90 -2.73 -2.71 7.88
CA PHE A 90 -2.95 -3.63 6.77
C PHE A 90 -1.73 -3.65 5.84
N VAL A 91 -1.45 -4.80 5.23
CA VAL A 91 -0.61 -4.83 4.04
C VAL A 91 -1.43 -4.38 2.84
N GLY A 92 -0.90 -3.41 2.09
CA GLY A 92 -1.59 -2.80 0.96
C GLY A 92 -1.31 -3.53 -0.36
N HIS A 93 -2.33 -3.98 -1.06
CA HIS A 93 -2.21 -4.60 -2.38
C HIS A 93 -1.47 -3.70 -3.39
N ASN A 94 -1.81 -2.40 -3.44
CA ASN A 94 -1.16 -1.46 -4.35
C ASN A 94 0.34 -1.31 -4.03
N THR A 95 0.69 -1.31 -2.74
CA THR A 95 2.08 -1.31 -2.28
C THR A 95 2.81 -2.56 -2.74
N VAL A 96 2.24 -3.74 -2.50
CA VAL A 96 2.82 -5.03 -2.93
C VAL A 96 2.99 -5.07 -4.44
N ARG A 97 1.99 -4.59 -5.20
CA ARG A 97 2.02 -4.57 -6.66
C ARG A 97 3.15 -3.68 -7.19
N VAL A 98 3.33 -2.47 -6.65
CA VAL A 98 4.45 -1.59 -7.02
C VAL A 98 5.79 -2.19 -6.60
N ALA A 99 5.87 -2.80 -5.44
CA ALA A 99 7.11 -3.41 -4.95
C ALA A 99 7.63 -4.53 -5.88
N VAL A 100 6.70 -5.28 -6.51
CA VAL A 100 7.06 -6.40 -7.39
C VAL A 100 7.17 -5.99 -8.86
N MET A 101 6.22 -5.18 -9.36
CA MET A 101 6.10 -4.87 -10.79
C MET A 101 6.69 -3.52 -11.19
N GLY A 102 6.93 -2.61 -10.23
CA GLY A 102 7.48 -1.28 -10.51
C GLY A 102 6.69 -0.56 -11.60
N GLU A 103 7.39 -0.11 -12.64
CA GLU A 103 6.80 0.62 -13.78
C GLU A 103 5.83 -0.23 -14.62
N ASP A 104 5.97 -1.56 -14.60
CA ASP A 104 5.14 -2.50 -15.35
C ASP A 104 3.77 -2.79 -14.71
N GLN A 105 3.42 -2.07 -13.67
CA GLN A 105 2.22 -2.28 -12.86
C GLN A 105 0.88 -2.17 -13.63
N LYS A 106 0.89 -1.76 -14.89
CA LYS A 106 -0.35 -1.61 -15.71
C LYS A 106 -0.84 -2.91 -16.34
N ARG A 107 0.04 -3.91 -16.49
CA ARG A 107 -0.29 -5.23 -17.05
C ARG A 107 -0.71 -6.24 -15.97
N LYS A 108 -1.27 -7.37 -16.37
CA LYS A 108 -1.46 -8.50 -15.46
C LYS A 108 -0.08 -9.02 -14.98
N PRO A 109 0.08 -9.39 -13.69
CA PRO A 109 1.30 -10.01 -13.22
C PRO A 109 1.52 -11.38 -13.88
N GLU A 110 2.77 -11.71 -14.15
CA GLU A 110 3.17 -13.05 -14.47
C GLU A 110 3.06 -13.97 -13.24
N LYS A 111 3.08 -15.30 -13.49
CA LYS A 111 2.97 -16.25 -12.37
C LYS A 111 4.04 -16.01 -11.29
N ALA A 112 5.29 -15.81 -11.69
CA ALA A 112 6.39 -15.57 -10.76
C ALA A 112 6.19 -14.27 -9.95
N GLU A 113 5.66 -13.23 -10.57
CA GLU A 113 5.34 -11.96 -9.91
C GLU A 113 4.18 -12.13 -8.91
N LEU A 114 3.13 -12.87 -9.29
CA LEU A 114 2.02 -13.17 -8.40
C LEU A 114 2.48 -14.02 -7.20
N ASP A 115 3.34 -15.02 -7.45
CA ASP A 115 3.93 -15.84 -6.39
C ASP A 115 4.77 -14.96 -5.43
N GLN A 116 5.53 -13.99 -5.96
CA GLN A 116 6.28 -13.02 -5.15
C GLN A 116 5.38 -12.08 -4.36
N MET A 117 4.31 -11.56 -4.97
CA MET A 117 3.29 -10.75 -4.25
C MET A 117 2.68 -11.55 -3.10
N THR A 118 2.33 -12.81 -3.34
CA THR A 118 1.76 -13.72 -2.34
C THR A 118 2.73 -13.93 -1.18
N HIS A 119 4.02 -14.07 -1.47
CA HIS A 119 5.07 -14.19 -0.46
C HIS A 119 5.19 -12.91 0.39
N LEU A 120 5.20 -11.74 -0.22
CA LEU A 120 5.25 -10.47 0.51
C LEU A 120 4.03 -10.25 1.43
N VAL A 121 2.84 -10.69 1.01
CA VAL A 121 1.65 -10.66 1.87
C VAL A 121 1.83 -11.63 3.04
N ARG A 122 2.33 -12.85 2.79
CA ARG A 122 2.59 -13.84 3.83
C ARG A 122 3.59 -13.33 4.86
N ASP A 123 4.71 -12.76 4.42
CA ASP A 123 5.74 -12.17 5.30
C ASP A 123 5.16 -11.06 6.18
N ALA A 124 4.28 -10.22 5.62
CA ALA A 124 3.62 -9.18 6.39
C ALA A 124 2.65 -9.77 7.44
N MET A 125 1.89 -10.80 7.08
CA MET A 125 0.98 -11.47 8.01
C MET A 125 1.73 -12.21 9.12
N ASP A 126 2.87 -12.85 8.81
CA ASP A 126 3.73 -13.55 9.79
C ASP A 126 4.22 -12.62 10.90
N VAL A 127 4.46 -11.34 10.59
CA VAL A 127 4.96 -10.35 11.56
C VAL A 127 3.86 -9.48 12.17
N GLY A 128 2.58 -9.76 11.88
CA GLY A 128 1.45 -9.14 12.56
C GLY A 128 0.69 -8.08 11.77
N ALA A 129 0.76 -8.07 10.44
CA ALA A 129 -0.19 -7.31 9.64
C ALA A 129 -1.62 -7.77 9.97
N TRP A 130 -2.56 -6.82 10.04
CA TRP A 130 -3.95 -7.11 10.41
C TRP A 130 -4.78 -7.74 9.31
N GLY A 131 -4.28 -7.70 8.09
CA GLY A 131 -4.94 -8.22 6.92
C GLY A 131 -4.49 -7.51 5.65
N LEU A 132 -5.26 -7.69 4.58
CA LEU A 132 -5.01 -7.12 3.26
C LEU A 132 -5.97 -5.96 3.00
N SER A 133 -5.45 -4.85 2.49
CA SER A 133 -6.28 -3.78 1.93
C SER A 133 -6.11 -3.65 0.43
N THR A 134 -7.15 -3.20 -0.26
CA THR A 134 -7.12 -2.91 -1.70
C THR A 134 -7.71 -1.54 -2.00
N GLY A 135 -7.23 -0.92 -3.08
CA GLY A 135 -7.83 0.29 -3.67
C GLY A 135 -7.97 0.07 -5.17
N LEU A 136 -9.20 -0.28 -5.61
CA LEU A 136 -9.46 -0.79 -6.95
C LEU A 136 -10.06 0.25 -7.90
N ASP A 137 -10.17 1.50 -7.48
CA ASP A 137 -10.71 2.61 -8.28
C ASP A 137 -9.63 3.51 -8.90
N TYR A 138 -8.38 3.28 -8.54
CA TYR A 138 -7.22 4.09 -8.95
C TYR A 138 -5.95 3.22 -9.12
N PRO A 139 -4.94 3.75 -9.87
CA PRO A 139 -3.66 3.05 -10.02
C PRO A 139 -2.92 2.83 -8.69
N PRO A 140 -2.20 1.72 -8.59
CA PRO A 140 -2.10 0.62 -9.56
C PRO A 140 -3.23 -0.42 -9.46
N GLY A 141 -4.07 -0.39 -8.42
CA GLY A 141 -5.09 -1.40 -8.14
C GLY A 141 -6.17 -1.51 -9.22
N VAL A 142 -6.45 -0.42 -9.95
CA VAL A 142 -7.43 -0.41 -11.05
C VAL A 142 -7.05 -1.38 -12.19
N TYR A 143 -5.76 -1.69 -12.34
CA TYR A 143 -5.26 -2.62 -13.37
C TYR A 143 -5.28 -4.08 -12.94
N SER A 144 -5.50 -4.35 -11.64
CA SER A 144 -5.52 -5.72 -11.12
C SER A 144 -6.74 -6.50 -11.58
N GLN A 145 -6.58 -7.79 -11.74
CA GLN A 145 -7.68 -8.71 -12.02
C GLN A 145 -8.21 -9.32 -10.72
N THR A 146 -9.41 -9.87 -10.78
CA THR A 146 -10.05 -10.47 -9.60
C THR A 146 -9.28 -11.69 -9.09
N ASP A 147 -8.70 -12.48 -9.99
CA ASP A 147 -7.89 -13.65 -9.63
C ASP A 147 -6.64 -13.26 -8.83
N GLU A 148 -5.97 -12.16 -9.19
CA GLU A 148 -4.85 -11.62 -8.42
C GLU A 148 -5.27 -11.29 -6.97
N ILE A 149 -6.37 -10.55 -6.81
CA ILE A 149 -6.87 -10.19 -5.47
C ILE A 149 -7.25 -11.43 -4.66
N LEU A 150 -7.86 -12.42 -5.30
CA LEU A 150 -8.26 -13.66 -4.64
C LEU A 150 -7.06 -14.45 -4.12
N GLU A 151 -5.97 -14.55 -4.89
CA GLU A 151 -4.76 -15.27 -4.45
C GLU A 151 -4.13 -14.59 -3.23
N LEU A 152 -4.04 -13.26 -3.20
CA LEU A 152 -3.53 -12.53 -2.04
C LEU A 152 -4.48 -12.62 -0.83
N ALA A 153 -5.79 -12.54 -1.05
CA ALA A 153 -6.78 -12.66 0.00
C ALA A 153 -6.79 -14.06 0.65
N LYS A 154 -6.53 -15.13 -0.11
CA LYS A 154 -6.39 -16.48 0.44
C LYS A 154 -5.32 -16.57 1.51
N VAL A 155 -4.15 -15.94 1.27
CA VAL A 155 -3.09 -15.86 2.28
C VAL A 155 -3.61 -15.19 3.54
N THR A 156 -4.29 -14.06 3.41
CA THR A 156 -4.85 -13.33 4.55
C THR A 156 -5.80 -14.19 5.38
N VAL A 157 -6.63 -15.00 4.72
CA VAL A 157 -7.58 -15.92 5.38
C VAL A 157 -6.86 -16.99 6.19
N GLU A 158 -5.72 -17.51 5.72
CA GLU A 158 -4.91 -18.51 6.46
C GLU A 158 -4.51 -18.01 7.87
N TYR A 159 -4.36 -16.69 8.03
CA TYR A 159 -4.02 -16.04 9.30
C TYR A 159 -5.23 -15.50 10.06
N GLY A 160 -6.45 -15.71 9.57
CA GLY A 160 -7.66 -15.11 10.16
C GLY A 160 -7.72 -13.60 10.02
N GLY A 161 -6.97 -13.03 9.08
CA GLY A 161 -6.88 -11.60 8.83
C GLY A 161 -8.13 -11.00 8.18
N ILE A 162 -8.21 -9.68 8.17
CA ILE A 162 -9.34 -8.91 7.64
C ILE A 162 -9.03 -8.46 6.21
N TYR A 163 -10.06 -8.46 5.35
CA TYR A 163 -10.00 -7.83 4.03
C TYR A 163 -10.75 -6.50 4.04
N SER A 164 -10.05 -5.41 3.69
CA SER A 164 -10.59 -4.06 3.57
C SER A 164 -10.45 -3.56 2.14
N THR A 165 -11.49 -2.94 1.57
CA THR A 165 -11.44 -2.52 0.16
C THR A 165 -12.05 -1.16 -0.10
N HIS A 166 -11.35 -0.35 -0.90
CA HIS A 166 -11.94 0.68 -1.73
C HIS A 166 -12.29 0.01 -3.06
N TRP A 167 -13.56 -0.29 -3.26
CA TRP A 167 -14.04 -1.13 -4.36
C TRP A 167 -13.91 -0.45 -5.74
N ARG A 168 -14.01 -1.22 -6.80
CA ARG A 168 -14.09 -0.70 -8.17
C ARG A 168 -15.34 0.16 -8.33
N ARG A 169 -15.22 1.31 -8.96
CA ARG A 169 -16.37 2.16 -9.29
C ARG A 169 -17.40 1.38 -10.11
N THR A 170 -18.60 1.27 -9.57
CA THR A 170 -19.75 0.71 -10.25
C THR A 170 -20.59 1.85 -10.82
N GLY A 171 -20.42 2.21 -12.08
CA GLY A 171 -21.22 3.21 -12.77
C GLY A 171 -20.38 4.19 -13.59
N LEU A 172 -20.89 4.60 -14.75
CA LEU A 172 -20.35 5.55 -15.73
C LEU A 172 -19.04 5.22 -16.44
N ARG A 173 -18.21 4.26 -15.99
CA ARG A 173 -16.98 3.83 -16.68
C ARG A 173 -16.99 2.38 -17.16
N ARG A 174 -18.12 1.68 -17.09
CA ARG A 174 -18.24 0.31 -17.62
C ARG A 174 -18.15 0.20 -19.14
N GLU A 175 -18.21 1.33 -19.86
CA GLU A 175 -18.23 1.35 -21.33
C GLU A 175 -16.83 1.56 -21.97
N GLN A 176 -15.76 1.55 -21.18
CA GLN A 176 -14.39 1.80 -21.69
C GLN A 176 -13.37 0.70 -21.38
N THR A 177 -13.82 -0.55 -21.11
CA THR A 177 -12.93 -1.72 -21.02
C THR A 177 -13.44 -2.83 -21.91
#